data_356d0eaa04b3032b2b9fb307c3700764
#
_entry.id   356d0eaa04b3032b2b9fb307c3700764
#
_cell.length_a   1.000
_cell.length_b   1.000
_cell.length_c   1.000
_cell.angle_alpha   90.00
_cell.angle_beta   90.00
_cell.angle_gamma   90.00
#
_symmetry.space_group_name_H-M   'P 1'
#
loop_
_entity.id
_entity.type
_entity.pdbx_description
1 polymer ?
#
loop_
_entity_poly.entity_id
_entity_poly.type
_entity_poly.pdbx_seq_one_letter_code
_entity_poly.pdbx_strand_id
1 'polypeptide(L)'
;LGYIWGFNPLSTDMVFKVTGRECAGAAIACTLGRAPTVANMRLVNDRMNVFAGQFNYPVGDLMNIPINTTMRGEVAFLPNKPYNISMFPGAYGLRASANPKYPDGVVEKNTLRYALGFDRTTLIPFLHPDDPWRAFSLSFQLFQNIIFDHEDGIHPFSSASKINRVSSLLTFRIGTGYLGDTILPDVFLGYDPEGYWSANPAISYVPPGNEKIKISLVGAFYGGHNKFKALGLFAE
;
A
#
# COMPACT_ATOMS: atom_id res chain seq x y z
N LEU A 1 -11.26 5.22 -19.13
CA LEU A 1 -10.85 3.81 -19.26
C LEU A 1 -9.53 3.73 -19.99
N GLY A 2 -8.62 2.94 -19.50
CA GLY A 2 -7.30 2.75 -20.08
C GLY A 2 -6.86 1.29 -20.03
N TYR A 3 -5.99 0.93 -20.97
CA TYR A 3 -5.29 -0.34 -21.01
C TYR A 3 -3.79 -0.07 -21.09
N ILE A 4 -3.02 -0.73 -20.23
CA ILE A 4 -1.57 -0.66 -20.23
C ILE A 4 -1.01 -2.08 -20.33
N TRP A 5 -0.10 -2.26 -21.28
CA TRP A 5 0.71 -3.46 -21.40
C TRP A 5 2.18 -3.08 -21.32
N GLY A 6 2.91 -3.72 -20.44
CA GLY A 6 4.32 -3.42 -20.27
C GLY A 6 4.92 -4.05 -19.03
N PHE A 7 6.13 -3.61 -18.72
CA PHE A 7 6.77 -3.96 -17.45
C PHE A 7 6.05 -3.27 -16.30
N ASN A 8 5.92 -3.99 -15.18
CA ASN A 8 5.41 -3.40 -13.97
C ASN A 8 6.37 -2.29 -13.49
N PRO A 9 5.94 -1.03 -13.42
CA PRO A 9 6.78 0.07 -12.99
C PRO A 9 7.06 0.04 -11.48
N LEU A 10 6.31 -0.76 -10.71
CA LEU A 10 6.42 -0.81 -9.26
C LEU A 10 7.36 -1.94 -8.84
N SER A 11 8.47 -1.60 -8.20
CA SER A 11 9.41 -2.57 -7.64
C SER A 11 8.78 -3.55 -6.64
N THR A 12 7.66 -3.16 -6.03
CA THR A 12 6.90 -3.98 -5.08
C THR A 12 6.22 -5.19 -5.71
N ASP A 13 6.08 -5.21 -7.02
CA ASP A 13 5.40 -6.28 -7.76
C ASP A 13 6.38 -7.27 -8.44
N MET A 14 7.68 -7.13 -8.18
CA MET A 14 8.69 -8.11 -8.62
C MET A 14 8.53 -9.42 -7.87
N VAL A 15 8.88 -10.51 -8.53
CA VAL A 15 8.86 -11.86 -7.96
C VAL A 15 10.23 -12.53 -8.08
N PHE A 16 10.55 -13.40 -7.13
CA PHE A 16 11.66 -14.30 -7.25
C PHE A 16 11.22 -15.60 -7.93
N LYS A 17 11.86 -15.96 -9.03
CA LYS A 17 11.70 -17.27 -9.66
C LYS A 17 12.90 -18.16 -9.29
N VAL A 18 12.62 -19.39 -8.85
CA VAL A 18 13.63 -20.41 -8.64
C VAL A 18 14.01 -20.96 -10.00
N THR A 19 15.26 -20.77 -10.42
CA THR A 19 15.76 -21.20 -11.73
C THR A 19 16.54 -22.50 -11.70
N GLY A 20 16.93 -22.95 -10.53
CA GLY A 20 17.64 -24.21 -10.33
C GLY A 20 17.80 -24.53 -8.84
N ARG A 21 18.06 -25.79 -8.57
CA ARG A 21 18.34 -26.27 -7.22
C ARG A 21 19.56 -27.16 -7.27
N GLU A 22 20.53 -26.84 -6.48
CA GLU A 22 21.75 -27.60 -6.34
C GLU A 22 21.88 -28.09 -4.90
N CYS A 23 22.30 -29.30 -4.73
CA CYS A 23 22.56 -29.83 -3.42
C CYS A 23 23.98 -29.42 -2.98
N ALA A 24 24.04 -28.66 -1.88
CA ALA A 24 25.32 -28.19 -1.31
C ALA A 24 25.88 -29.20 -0.31
N GLY A 25 26.20 -30.43 -0.75
CA GLY A 25 26.74 -31.45 0.14
C GLY A 25 27.30 -32.65 -0.58
N ALA A 26 27.84 -33.62 0.19
CA ALA A 26 28.30 -34.89 -0.37
C ALA A 26 27.13 -35.63 -1.07
N ALA A 27 27.39 -36.31 -2.16
CA ALA A 27 26.37 -36.99 -2.99
C ALA A 27 25.42 -37.89 -2.19
N ILE A 28 25.91 -38.58 -1.17
CA ILE A 28 25.13 -39.45 -0.28
C ILE A 28 24.14 -38.62 0.57
N ALA A 29 24.57 -37.46 1.09
CA ALA A 29 23.69 -36.59 1.87
C ALA A 29 22.60 -35.96 1.02
N CYS A 30 22.88 -35.70 -0.24
CA CYS A 30 21.90 -35.20 -1.23
C CYS A 30 20.83 -36.24 -1.57
N THR A 31 21.26 -37.50 -1.79
CA THR A 31 20.34 -38.62 -2.09
C THR A 31 19.43 -38.92 -0.90
N LEU A 32 19.91 -38.74 0.32
CA LEU A 32 19.14 -38.95 1.55
C LEU A 32 18.29 -37.75 1.98
N GLY A 33 18.31 -36.65 1.21
CA GLY A 33 17.58 -35.42 1.54
C GLY A 33 18.07 -34.73 2.81
N ARG A 34 19.29 -35.02 3.26
CA ARG A 34 19.89 -34.50 4.50
C ARG A 34 20.82 -33.30 4.27
N ALA A 35 21.20 -33.02 3.03
CA ALA A 35 22.03 -31.86 2.71
C ALA A 35 21.18 -30.61 2.45
N PRO A 36 21.68 -29.43 2.79
CA PRO A 36 21.03 -28.19 2.45
C PRO A 36 20.94 -28.03 0.92
N THR A 37 19.78 -27.66 0.43
CA THR A 37 19.57 -27.35 -0.99
C THR A 37 19.81 -25.86 -1.21
N VAL A 38 20.73 -25.51 -2.08
CA VAL A 38 20.93 -24.15 -2.56
C VAL A 38 20.00 -23.92 -3.74
N ALA A 39 19.16 -22.93 -3.65
CA ALA A 39 18.29 -22.52 -4.74
C ALA A 39 18.89 -21.32 -5.47
N ASN A 40 19.08 -21.46 -6.78
CA ASN A 40 19.39 -20.33 -7.64
C ASN A 40 18.10 -19.54 -7.88
N MET A 41 18.06 -18.27 -7.47
CA MET A 41 16.89 -17.41 -7.60
C MET A 41 17.19 -16.23 -8.52
N ARG A 42 16.24 -15.92 -9.36
CA ARG A 42 16.28 -14.74 -10.22
C ARG A 42 15.13 -13.80 -9.87
N LEU A 43 15.44 -12.53 -9.66
CA LEU A 43 14.44 -11.49 -9.58
C LEU A 43 13.89 -11.20 -10.97
N VAL A 44 12.58 -11.27 -11.13
CA VAL A 44 11.90 -11.10 -12.42
C VAL A 44 10.85 -10.02 -12.28
N ASN A 45 10.83 -9.15 -13.27
CA ASN A 45 9.77 -8.18 -13.49
C ASN A 45 9.07 -8.55 -14.79
N ASP A 46 8.07 -9.42 -14.69
CA ASP A 46 7.33 -9.90 -15.86
C ASP A 46 6.42 -8.81 -16.41
N ARG A 47 6.21 -8.85 -17.73
CA ARG A 47 5.21 -8.02 -18.39
C ARG A 47 3.82 -8.47 -17.99
N MET A 48 2.94 -7.51 -17.72
CA MET A 48 1.56 -7.79 -17.35
C MET A 48 0.59 -6.87 -18.10
N ASN A 49 -0.63 -7.34 -18.21
CA ASN A 49 -1.73 -6.53 -18.70
C ASN A 49 -2.39 -5.83 -17.52
N VAL A 50 -2.75 -4.56 -17.69
CA VAL A 50 -3.49 -3.79 -16.69
C VAL A 50 -4.66 -3.11 -17.38
N PHE A 51 -5.87 -3.41 -16.91
CA PHE A 51 -7.10 -2.71 -17.30
C PHE A 51 -7.46 -1.74 -16.18
N ALA A 52 -7.46 -0.45 -16.48
CA ALA A 52 -7.67 0.58 -15.46
C ALA A 52 -8.75 1.56 -15.86
N GLY A 53 -9.42 2.11 -14.86
CA GLY A 53 -10.39 3.17 -15.01
C GLY A 53 -10.34 4.10 -13.82
N GLN A 54 -10.68 5.37 -14.04
CA GLN A 54 -10.76 6.37 -12.99
C GLN A 54 -11.98 7.26 -13.20
N PHE A 55 -12.48 7.82 -12.12
CA PHE A 55 -13.49 8.85 -12.16
C PHE A 55 -13.24 9.91 -11.08
N ASN A 56 -13.76 11.11 -11.34
CA ASN A 56 -13.80 12.22 -10.41
C ASN A 56 -15.17 12.88 -10.54
N TYR A 57 -15.94 12.85 -9.48
CA TYR A 57 -17.31 13.29 -9.49
C TYR A 57 -17.60 14.25 -8.32
N PRO A 58 -17.96 15.50 -8.59
CA PRO A 58 -18.41 16.42 -7.56
C PRO A 58 -19.81 16.01 -7.10
N VAL A 59 -19.95 15.68 -5.83
CA VAL A 59 -21.22 15.39 -5.17
C VAL A 59 -21.70 16.71 -4.54
N GLY A 60 -22.70 17.33 -5.15
CA GLY A 60 -23.30 18.54 -4.63
C GLY A 60 -24.22 18.26 -3.44
N ASP A 61 -25.52 18.19 -3.71
CA ASP A 61 -26.54 17.90 -2.70
C ASP A 61 -26.95 16.43 -2.74
N LEU A 62 -26.98 15.79 -1.59
CA LEU A 62 -27.54 14.46 -1.43
C LEU A 62 -28.74 14.56 -0.47
N MET A 63 -29.96 14.23 -0.94
CA MET A 63 -31.19 14.29 -0.17
C MET A 63 -31.41 15.67 0.49
N ASN A 64 -31.16 16.77 -0.25
CA ASN A 64 -31.21 18.16 0.23
C ASN A 64 -30.21 18.53 1.33
N ILE A 65 -29.18 17.72 1.53
CA ILE A 65 -28.07 18.05 2.41
C ILE A 65 -26.90 18.49 1.53
N PRO A 66 -26.38 19.72 1.68
CA PRO A 66 -25.21 20.17 0.92
C PRO A 66 -23.97 19.40 1.38
N ILE A 67 -23.58 18.41 0.62
CA ILE A 67 -22.40 17.58 0.95
C ILE A 67 -21.13 18.27 0.48
N ASN A 68 -21.16 18.97 -0.66
CA ASN A 68 -20.00 19.67 -1.24
C ASN A 68 -18.71 18.84 -1.19
N THR A 69 -18.82 17.59 -1.60
CA THR A 69 -17.74 16.60 -1.52
C THR A 69 -17.36 16.16 -2.93
N THR A 70 -16.09 16.05 -3.20
CA THR A 70 -15.61 15.42 -4.43
C THR A 70 -15.30 13.95 -4.16
N MET A 71 -15.96 13.07 -4.89
CA MET A 71 -15.70 11.64 -4.86
C MET A 71 -14.73 11.28 -5.99
N ARG A 72 -13.64 10.59 -5.65
CA ARG A 72 -12.66 10.06 -6.60
C ARG A 72 -12.65 8.56 -6.53
N GLY A 73 -12.47 7.91 -7.67
CA GLY A 73 -12.32 6.47 -7.71
C GLY A 73 -11.36 6.03 -8.79
N GLU A 74 -10.57 5.04 -8.45
CA GLU A 74 -9.66 4.35 -9.36
C GLU A 74 -9.87 2.85 -9.20
N VAL A 75 -9.84 2.14 -10.31
CA VAL A 75 -9.92 0.68 -10.34
C VAL A 75 -8.91 0.14 -11.34
N ALA A 76 -8.20 -0.92 -10.97
CA ALA A 76 -7.28 -1.61 -11.85
C ALA A 76 -7.47 -3.13 -11.70
N PHE A 77 -7.70 -3.80 -12.82
CA PHE A 77 -7.72 -5.25 -12.89
C PHE A 77 -6.43 -5.74 -13.54
N LEU A 78 -5.74 -6.65 -12.85
CA LEU A 78 -4.46 -7.22 -13.23
C LEU A 78 -4.64 -8.74 -13.42
N PRO A 79 -4.91 -9.20 -14.66
CA PRO A 79 -4.99 -10.62 -14.91
C PRO A 79 -3.61 -11.26 -14.78
N ASN A 80 -3.59 -12.48 -14.24
CA ASN A 80 -2.39 -13.31 -14.12
C ASN A 80 -1.20 -12.59 -13.47
N LYS A 81 -1.48 -11.77 -12.46
CA LYS A 81 -0.42 -11.10 -11.69
C LYS A 81 0.41 -12.16 -10.95
N PRO A 82 1.75 -12.17 -11.12
CA PRO A 82 2.60 -13.10 -10.42
C PRO A 82 2.78 -12.72 -8.95
N TYR A 83 2.79 -13.73 -8.09
CA TYR A 83 3.06 -13.64 -6.66
C TYR A 83 4.04 -14.71 -6.24
N ASN A 84 4.90 -14.40 -5.28
CA ASN A 84 5.67 -15.44 -4.61
C ASN A 84 4.77 -16.29 -3.70
N ILE A 85 5.02 -17.60 -3.69
CA ILE A 85 4.28 -18.55 -2.86
C ILE A 85 5.25 -19.47 -2.12
N SER A 86 5.00 -19.66 -0.83
CA SER A 86 5.77 -20.56 0.03
C SER A 86 4.94 -21.80 0.40
N MET A 87 5.60 -22.95 0.51
CA MET A 87 4.99 -24.19 0.95
C MET A 87 4.63 -24.18 2.45
N PHE A 88 5.39 -23.47 3.27
CA PHE A 88 5.19 -23.46 4.71
C PHE A 88 4.73 -22.08 5.18
N PRO A 89 3.57 -21.98 5.87
CA PRO A 89 3.18 -20.80 6.58
C PRO A 89 4.29 -20.38 7.55
N GLY A 90 4.76 -19.13 7.45
CA GLY A 90 5.84 -18.61 8.29
C GLY A 90 7.26 -18.77 7.75
N ALA A 91 7.48 -19.55 6.68
CA ALA A 91 8.76 -19.64 5.98
C ALA A 91 8.75 -18.74 4.74
N TYR A 92 8.52 -17.46 4.95
CA TYR A 92 8.45 -16.46 3.88
C TYR A 92 9.82 -15.93 3.49
N GLY A 93 9.93 -15.32 2.32
CA GLY A 93 11.16 -14.77 1.79
C GLY A 93 12.09 -15.84 1.18
N LEU A 94 13.40 -15.69 1.36
CA LEU A 94 14.44 -16.55 0.76
C LEU A 94 14.37 -18.04 1.16
N ARG A 95 13.56 -18.41 2.15
CA ARG A 95 13.32 -19.80 2.55
C ARG A 95 12.17 -20.45 1.79
N ALA A 96 11.84 -19.97 0.60
CA ALA A 96 10.83 -20.58 -0.26
C ALA A 96 11.19 -22.06 -0.49
N SER A 97 10.56 -22.92 0.29
CA SER A 97 10.72 -24.36 0.10
C SER A 97 9.99 -24.79 -1.16
N ALA A 98 10.50 -25.82 -1.77
CA ALA A 98 9.94 -26.41 -2.97
C ALA A 98 8.48 -26.80 -2.76
N ASN A 99 7.57 -26.01 -3.32
CA ASN A 99 6.21 -26.45 -3.49
C ASN A 99 6.14 -27.28 -4.79
N PRO A 100 5.78 -28.57 -4.73
CA PRO A 100 5.67 -29.40 -5.94
C PRO A 100 4.68 -28.84 -6.96
N LYS A 101 3.66 -28.13 -6.49
CA LYS A 101 2.67 -27.46 -7.34
C LYS A 101 3.24 -26.19 -8.03
N TYR A 102 4.21 -25.53 -7.38
CA TYR A 102 4.83 -24.30 -7.87
C TYR A 102 6.35 -24.40 -7.76
N PRO A 103 7.00 -25.16 -8.65
CA PRO A 103 8.44 -25.47 -8.54
C PRO A 103 9.34 -24.23 -8.70
N ASP A 104 8.85 -23.21 -9.39
CA ASP A 104 9.54 -21.92 -9.55
C ASP A 104 9.24 -20.92 -8.41
N GLY A 105 8.38 -21.29 -7.46
CA GLY A 105 8.00 -20.45 -6.33
C GLY A 105 7.09 -19.27 -6.67
N VAL A 106 6.44 -19.31 -7.84
CA VAL A 106 5.55 -18.26 -8.31
C VAL A 106 4.19 -18.83 -8.65
N VAL A 107 3.14 -18.08 -8.30
CA VAL A 107 1.76 -18.33 -8.67
C VAL A 107 1.15 -17.11 -9.33
N GLU A 108 0.41 -17.31 -10.40
CA GLU A 108 -0.30 -16.24 -11.07
C GLU A 108 -1.75 -16.18 -10.59
N LYS A 109 -2.21 -14.98 -10.22
CA LYS A 109 -3.57 -14.73 -9.72
C LYS A 109 -4.15 -13.47 -10.34
N ASN A 110 -5.44 -13.52 -10.63
CA ASN A 110 -6.17 -12.32 -10.99
C ASN A 110 -6.30 -11.42 -9.77
N THR A 111 -6.06 -10.13 -9.96
CA THR A 111 -6.05 -9.17 -8.87
C THR A 111 -6.87 -7.94 -9.24
N LEU A 112 -7.74 -7.53 -8.33
CA LEU A 112 -8.47 -6.27 -8.41
C LEU A 112 -7.90 -5.30 -7.38
N ARG A 113 -7.51 -4.12 -7.82
CA ARG A 113 -7.11 -3.01 -6.95
C ARG A 113 -8.09 -1.87 -7.18
N TYR A 114 -8.54 -1.26 -6.11
CA TYR A 114 -9.29 -0.02 -6.22
C TYR A 114 -8.99 0.94 -5.09
N ALA A 115 -9.20 2.22 -5.39
CA ALA A 115 -9.16 3.31 -4.44
C ALA A 115 -10.44 4.12 -4.54
N LEU A 116 -11.02 4.49 -3.39
CA LEU A 116 -12.12 5.42 -3.28
C LEU A 116 -11.70 6.56 -2.38
N GLY A 117 -11.86 7.79 -2.84
CA GLY A 117 -11.50 8.99 -2.12
C GLY A 117 -12.67 9.95 -2.02
N PHE A 118 -12.75 10.66 -0.89
CA PHE A 118 -13.73 11.70 -0.62
C PHE A 118 -12.97 12.93 -0.11
N ASP A 119 -13.02 14.00 -0.88
CA ASP A 119 -12.39 15.27 -0.54
C ASP A 119 -13.48 16.31 -0.27
N ARG A 120 -13.36 16.97 0.87
CA ARG A 120 -14.31 17.99 1.29
C ARG A 120 -13.58 19.18 1.90
N THR A 121 -14.04 20.36 1.51
CA THR A 121 -13.69 21.60 2.19
C THR A 121 -14.82 21.96 3.14
N THR A 122 -14.54 22.19 4.42
CA THR A 122 -15.56 22.49 5.44
C THR A 122 -15.14 23.63 6.35
N LEU A 123 -16.11 24.43 6.79
CA LEU A 123 -15.89 25.48 7.76
C LEU A 123 -16.09 24.92 9.17
N ILE A 124 -15.17 25.21 10.06
CA ILE A 124 -15.26 24.85 11.49
C ILE A 124 -15.01 26.16 12.29
N PRO A 125 -16.03 27.01 12.46
CA PRO A 125 -15.84 28.38 12.96
C PRO A 125 -15.22 28.48 14.36
N PHE A 126 -15.47 27.48 15.22
CA PHE A 126 -14.91 27.50 16.58
C PHE A 126 -13.38 27.24 16.60
N LEU A 127 -12.82 26.67 15.55
CA LEU A 127 -11.36 26.48 15.39
C LEU A 127 -10.70 27.69 14.69
N HIS A 128 -11.49 28.54 14.07
CA HIS A 128 -11.04 29.77 13.41
C HIS A 128 -11.86 30.99 13.91
N PRO A 129 -11.78 31.36 15.18
CA PRO A 129 -12.57 32.44 15.73
C PRO A 129 -12.26 33.80 15.06
N ASP A 130 -11.02 34.02 14.64
CA ASP A 130 -10.58 35.26 13.99
C ASP A 130 -10.84 35.28 12.48
N ASP A 131 -11.07 34.13 11.87
CA ASP A 131 -11.38 33.99 10.44
C ASP A 131 -12.41 32.85 10.22
N PRO A 132 -13.70 33.06 10.54
CA PRO A 132 -14.74 32.02 10.47
C PRO A 132 -14.95 31.42 9.07
N TRP A 133 -14.51 32.12 8.05
CA TRP A 133 -14.61 31.69 6.64
C TRP A 133 -13.44 30.80 6.19
N ARG A 134 -12.46 30.63 7.04
CA ARG A 134 -11.32 29.75 6.75
C ARG A 134 -11.74 28.30 6.79
N ALA A 135 -11.46 27.62 5.70
CA ALA A 135 -11.89 26.25 5.53
C ALA A 135 -10.80 25.24 5.94
N PHE A 136 -11.26 24.12 6.45
CA PHE A 136 -10.47 22.90 6.58
C PHE A 136 -10.58 22.07 5.31
N SER A 137 -9.46 21.55 4.84
CA SER A 137 -9.41 20.51 3.82
C SER A 137 -9.46 19.15 4.49
N LEU A 138 -10.47 18.37 4.18
CA LEU A 138 -10.65 16.99 4.65
C LEU A 138 -10.49 16.04 3.48
N SER A 139 -9.74 14.97 3.67
CA SER A 139 -9.61 13.90 2.68
C SER A 139 -9.70 12.55 3.38
N PHE A 140 -10.57 11.69 2.90
CA PHE A 140 -10.68 10.31 3.32
C PHE A 140 -10.45 9.40 2.10
N GLN A 141 -9.65 8.34 2.25
CA GLN A 141 -9.39 7.40 1.17
C GLN A 141 -9.41 5.97 1.70
N LEU A 142 -9.99 5.08 0.89
CA LEU A 142 -9.97 3.64 1.06
C LEU A 142 -9.21 3.03 -0.12
N PHE A 143 -8.17 2.28 0.16
CA PHE A 143 -7.46 1.46 -0.81
C PHE A 143 -7.74 -0.01 -0.51
N GLN A 144 -8.06 -0.79 -1.54
CA GLN A 144 -8.20 -2.24 -1.40
C GLN A 144 -7.48 -2.99 -2.52
N ASN A 145 -6.93 -4.13 -2.15
CA ASN A 145 -6.35 -5.10 -3.05
C ASN A 145 -7.01 -6.45 -2.79
N ILE A 146 -7.63 -7.04 -3.82
CA ILE A 146 -8.36 -8.30 -3.74
C ILE A 146 -7.68 -9.30 -4.67
N ILE A 147 -7.23 -10.43 -4.14
CA ILE A 147 -6.64 -11.52 -4.90
C ILE A 147 -7.72 -12.59 -5.08
N PHE A 148 -8.10 -12.84 -6.33
CA PHE A 148 -9.04 -13.92 -6.66
C PHE A 148 -8.33 -15.27 -6.56
N ASP A 149 -9.08 -16.31 -6.18
CA ASP A 149 -8.54 -17.65 -5.98
C ASP A 149 -7.27 -17.69 -5.13
N HIS A 150 -7.29 -16.90 -4.05
CA HIS A 150 -6.17 -16.76 -3.14
C HIS A 150 -5.76 -18.11 -2.56
N GLU A 151 -4.46 -18.37 -2.53
CA GLU A 151 -3.85 -19.54 -1.90
C GLU A 151 -3.04 -19.13 -0.67
N ASP A 152 -3.10 -19.98 0.37
CA ASP A 152 -2.23 -19.79 1.52
C ASP A 152 -0.76 -19.94 1.15
N GLY A 153 0.07 -19.07 1.71
CA GLY A 153 1.50 -19.03 1.40
C GLY A 153 1.90 -17.93 0.40
N ILE A 154 0.94 -17.20 -0.18
CA ILE A 154 1.25 -16.01 -0.97
C ILE A 154 1.87 -14.96 -0.05
N HIS A 155 3.02 -14.43 -0.46
CA HIS A 155 3.76 -13.41 0.32
C HIS A 155 4.40 -12.36 -0.60
N PRO A 156 4.69 -11.14 -0.09
CA PRO A 156 5.40 -10.14 -0.85
C PRO A 156 6.88 -10.54 -0.98
N PHE A 157 7.50 -10.06 -2.03
CA PHE A 157 8.93 -10.24 -2.29
C PHE A 157 9.82 -9.85 -1.09
N SER A 158 9.51 -8.74 -0.44
CA SER A 158 10.41 -8.07 0.50
C SER A 158 10.13 -8.37 1.97
N SER A 159 9.09 -9.12 2.31
CA SER A 159 8.73 -9.32 3.71
C SER A 159 8.40 -10.77 4.05
N ALA A 160 8.63 -11.13 5.32
CA ALA A 160 8.27 -12.42 5.88
C ALA A 160 6.76 -12.55 6.19
N SER A 161 5.94 -11.62 5.74
CA SER A 161 4.51 -11.60 6.05
C SER A 161 3.67 -12.21 4.94
N LYS A 162 2.58 -12.85 5.31
CA LYS A 162 1.55 -13.35 4.41
C LYS A 162 0.81 -12.19 3.76
N ILE A 163 0.45 -12.30 2.49
CA ILE A 163 -0.55 -11.44 1.85
C ILE A 163 -1.92 -12.07 2.04
N ASN A 164 -2.87 -11.35 2.60
CA ASN A 164 -4.24 -11.81 2.74
C ASN A 164 -5.02 -11.68 1.41
N ARG A 165 -6.11 -12.43 1.30
CA ARG A 165 -7.01 -12.35 0.13
C ARG A 165 -7.49 -10.92 -0.14
N VAL A 166 -7.81 -10.20 0.92
CA VAL A 166 -8.22 -8.79 0.87
C VAL A 166 -7.29 -8.02 1.80
N SER A 167 -6.58 -7.05 1.26
CA SER A 167 -5.77 -6.10 2.02
C SER A 167 -6.36 -4.71 1.86
N SER A 168 -6.53 -3.98 2.95
CA SER A 168 -7.16 -2.66 2.98
C SER A 168 -6.26 -1.65 3.65
N LEU A 169 -6.32 -0.41 3.19
CA LEU A 169 -5.71 0.74 3.86
C LEU A 169 -6.71 1.89 3.83
N LEU A 170 -7.01 2.40 5.01
CA LEU A 170 -7.81 3.60 5.21
C LEU A 170 -6.87 4.76 5.53
N THR A 171 -7.08 5.90 4.86
CA THR A 171 -6.34 7.12 5.19
C THR A 171 -7.28 8.27 5.43
N PHE A 172 -6.88 9.14 6.35
CA PHE A 172 -7.59 10.38 6.65
C PHE A 172 -6.59 11.51 6.76
N ARG A 173 -6.90 12.65 6.16
CA ARG A 173 -6.11 13.86 6.25
C ARG A 173 -7.00 15.05 6.58
N ILE A 174 -6.51 15.89 7.47
CA ILE A 174 -7.11 17.18 7.79
C ILE A 174 -6.01 18.25 7.82
N GLY A 175 -6.25 19.36 7.15
CA GLY A 175 -5.32 20.48 7.14
C GLY A 175 -6.05 21.80 7.00
N THR A 176 -5.43 22.87 7.48
CA THR A 176 -5.94 24.24 7.37
C THR A 176 -4.80 25.26 7.40
N GLY A 177 -5.11 26.54 7.27
CA GLY A 177 -4.15 27.63 7.41
C GLY A 177 -4.55 28.62 8.49
N TYR A 178 -3.59 29.13 9.23
CA TYR A 178 -3.74 30.21 10.21
C TYR A 178 -2.88 31.40 9.82
N LEU A 179 -3.24 32.58 10.31
CA LEU A 179 -2.48 33.83 10.12
C LEU A 179 -2.17 34.11 8.63
N GLY A 180 -3.20 34.04 7.77
CA GLY A 180 -3.03 34.26 6.33
C GLY A 180 -2.12 33.24 5.66
N ASP A 181 -2.26 31.95 6.00
CA ASP A 181 -1.46 30.82 5.51
C ASP A 181 0.00 30.83 5.95
N THR A 182 0.34 31.63 6.96
CA THR A 182 1.67 31.65 7.54
C THR A 182 1.95 30.36 8.34
N ILE A 183 0.94 29.82 9.02
CA ILE A 183 1.03 28.57 9.80
C ILE A 183 0.04 27.56 9.23
N LEU A 184 0.56 26.40 8.81
CA LEU A 184 -0.21 25.36 8.14
C LEU A 184 -0.11 24.05 8.93
N PRO A 185 -1.00 23.81 9.90
CA PRO A 185 -1.12 22.50 10.54
C PRO A 185 -1.78 21.52 9.61
N ASP A 186 -1.30 20.28 9.64
CA ASP A 186 -1.79 19.14 8.84
C ASP A 186 -1.65 17.87 9.66
N VAL A 187 -2.63 16.98 9.58
CA VAL A 187 -2.57 15.66 10.21
C VAL A 187 -2.96 14.61 9.18
N PHE A 188 -2.07 13.66 8.98
CA PHE A 188 -2.35 12.47 8.19
C PHE A 188 -2.43 11.25 9.11
N LEU A 189 -3.50 10.46 8.96
CA LEU A 189 -3.73 9.20 9.67
C LEU A 189 -3.83 8.07 8.66
N GLY A 190 -3.20 6.96 8.95
CA GLY A 190 -3.31 5.71 8.21
C GLY A 190 -3.77 4.58 9.12
N TYR A 191 -4.68 3.74 8.65
CA TYR A 191 -5.16 2.56 9.37
C TYR A 191 -5.29 1.37 8.44
N ASP A 192 -4.60 0.29 8.79
CA ASP A 192 -4.73 -1.00 8.16
C ASP A 192 -5.53 -1.93 9.11
N PRO A 193 -6.71 -2.43 8.70
CA PRO A 193 -7.51 -3.34 9.52
C PRO A 193 -6.78 -4.62 9.95
N GLU A 194 -5.67 -4.94 9.31
CA GLU A 194 -4.81 -6.07 9.69
C GLU A 194 -3.95 -5.80 10.94
N GLY A 195 -4.21 -4.69 11.63
CA GLY A 195 -3.61 -4.39 12.93
C GLY A 195 -2.50 -3.34 12.90
N TYR A 196 -2.67 -2.32 12.11
CA TYR A 196 -1.67 -1.30 11.85
C TYR A 196 -2.25 0.10 11.86
N TRP A 197 -1.54 1.07 12.40
CA TRP A 197 -1.89 2.48 12.27
C TRP A 197 -0.64 3.36 12.17
N SER A 198 -0.81 4.53 11.55
CA SER A 198 0.17 5.60 11.55
C SER A 198 -0.49 6.94 11.78
N ALA A 199 0.22 7.86 12.43
CA ALA A 199 -0.20 9.24 12.60
C ALA A 199 0.97 10.17 12.30
N ASN A 200 0.79 11.06 11.35
CA ASN A 200 1.82 11.97 10.90
C ASN A 200 1.32 13.42 11.03
N PRO A 201 1.34 14.02 12.26
CA PRO A 201 1.09 15.43 12.43
C PRO A 201 2.23 16.25 11.84
N ALA A 202 1.88 17.34 11.18
CA ALA A 202 2.84 18.29 10.64
C ALA A 202 2.41 19.73 10.95
N ILE A 203 3.36 20.60 11.12
CA ILE A 203 3.17 22.05 11.16
C ILE A 203 4.18 22.68 10.22
N SER A 204 3.70 23.54 9.32
CA SER A 204 4.56 24.26 8.40
C SER A 204 4.45 25.76 8.64
N TYR A 205 5.57 26.44 8.50
CA TYR A 205 5.69 27.88 8.55
C TYR A 205 6.09 28.42 7.18
N VAL A 206 5.31 29.36 6.67
CA VAL A 206 5.57 30.09 5.44
C VAL A 206 5.76 31.57 5.82
N PRO A 207 6.97 32.17 5.65
CA PRO A 207 7.20 33.55 6.00
C PRO A 207 6.29 34.51 5.20
N PRO A 208 5.66 35.50 5.84
CA PRO A 208 4.87 36.50 5.13
C PRO A 208 5.72 37.21 4.05
N GLY A 209 5.15 37.33 2.85
CA GLY A 209 5.81 37.98 1.71
C GLY A 209 6.88 37.13 1.01
N ASN A 210 7.11 35.89 1.46
CA ASN A 210 8.05 34.97 0.79
C ASN A 210 7.49 33.53 0.73
N GLU A 211 6.56 33.30 -0.17
CA GLU A 211 5.92 31.99 -0.39
C GLU A 211 6.87 30.91 -0.94
N LYS A 212 8.09 31.29 -1.35
CA LYS A 212 9.09 30.35 -1.86
C LYS A 212 9.78 29.55 -0.75
N ILE A 213 9.67 30.00 0.50
CA ILE A 213 10.27 29.34 1.67
C ILE A 213 9.15 28.70 2.48
N LYS A 214 9.26 27.39 2.72
CA LYS A 214 8.41 26.64 3.62
C LYS A 214 9.26 25.80 4.55
N ILE A 215 9.12 26.01 5.86
CA ILE A 215 9.79 25.24 6.90
C ILE A 215 8.75 24.32 7.53
N SER A 216 9.01 23.02 7.58
CA SER A 216 8.05 22.05 8.11
C SER A 216 8.66 21.20 9.21
N LEU A 217 7.93 21.03 10.31
CA LEU A 217 8.18 20.04 11.34
C LEU A 217 7.14 18.92 11.19
N VAL A 218 7.62 17.69 11.07
CA VAL A 218 6.76 16.50 10.87
C VAL A 218 7.04 15.50 11.97
N GLY A 219 6.00 15.06 12.67
CA GLY A 219 6.03 13.90 13.55
C GLY A 219 5.64 12.64 12.78
N ALA A 220 6.22 11.50 13.14
CA ALA A 220 5.84 10.21 12.57
C ALA A 220 5.68 9.20 13.71
N PHE A 221 4.44 8.76 13.90
CA PHE A 221 4.05 7.80 14.93
C PHE A 221 3.46 6.57 14.24
N TYR A 222 3.91 5.41 14.68
CA TYR A 222 3.47 4.13 14.13
C TYR A 222 3.12 3.20 15.27
N GLY A 223 2.09 2.37 15.08
CA GLY A 223 1.70 1.40 16.08
C GLY A 223 0.96 0.21 15.46
N GLY A 224 0.82 -0.83 16.26
CA GLY A 224 0.14 -2.03 15.83
C GLY A 224 0.86 -3.30 16.28
N HIS A 225 0.23 -4.44 16.05
CA HIS A 225 0.73 -5.74 16.50
C HIS A 225 1.36 -6.58 15.37
N ASN A 226 1.29 -6.12 14.14
CA ASN A 226 1.83 -6.87 12.98
C ASN A 226 3.12 -6.22 12.45
N LYS A 227 4.26 -6.59 13.01
CA LYS A 227 5.60 -6.06 12.68
C LYS A 227 6.08 -6.32 11.25
N PHE A 228 5.38 -7.15 10.48
CA PHE A 228 5.84 -7.58 9.15
C PHE A 228 5.15 -6.85 8.00
N LYS A 229 4.28 -5.90 8.25
CA LYS A 229 3.65 -5.05 7.24
C LYS A 229 4.48 -3.79 6.97
N ALA A 230 4.29 -3.19 5.79
CA ALA A 230 5.14 -2.08 5.31
C ALA A 230 5.24 -0.90 6.29
N LEU A 231 4.19 -0.61 7.04
CA LEU A 231 4.20 0.40 8.10
C LEU A 231 4.71 -0.13 9.45
N GLY A 232 4.79 -1.47 9.74
CA GLY A 232 5.17 -2.15 10.95
C GLY A 232 6.63 -2.30 11.22
N LEU A 233 7.40 -2.10 10.22
CA LEU A 233 8.84 -2.03 10.39
C LEU A 233 9.29 -0.83 11.24
N PHE A 234 8.40 0.15 11.45
CA PHE A 234 8.67 1.36 12.20
C PHE A 234 7.95 1.43 13.56
N ALA A 235 7.12 0.41 13.88
CA ALA A 235 6.45 0.30 15.17
C ALA A 235 7.31 -0.56 16.12
N GLU A 236 8.07 0.08 16.97
CA GLU A 236 8.71 -0.52 18.15
C GLU A 236 7.83 -0.36 19.40
#